data_fbc6c4f751ba5a3980e89df2b309fc8a
#
_entry.id   fbc6c4f751ba5a3980e89df2b309fc8a
#
_cell.length_a   1.000
_cell.length_b   1.000
_cell.length_c   1.000
_cell.angle_alpha   90.00
_cell.angle_beta   90.00
_cell.angle_gamma   90.00
#
_symmetry.space_group_name_H-M   'P 1'
#
loop_
_entity.id
_entity.type
_entity.pdbx_description
1 polymer ?
#
loop_
_entity_poly.entity_id
_entity_poly.type
_entity_poly.pdbx_seq_one_letter_code
_entity_poly.pdbx_strand_id
1 'polypeptide(L)'
;MKNKQSLYKWLYETYENDLFSYGIAFGISKELLEDAIHDVFLHLYEREHKLWESQNMKFYLLNCLKNRIRTIKKKEMNTEFLEEGSDNYSFLIEVNGFELIDEEKERAAMQKQLKKMLDSLTDRQREAVCLRYLQKRDG
;
A
#
# COMPACT_ATOMS: atom_id res chain seq x y z
N MET A 1 -4.51 10.14 -29.65
CA MET A 1 -3.71 10.79 -28.60
C MET A 1 -4.44 10.72 -27.26
N LYS A 2 -3.83 10.09 -26.30
CA LYS A 2 -4.44 9.99 -24.98
C LYS A 2 -4.33 11.33 -24.29
N ASN A 3 -5.44 11.86 -23.81
CA ASN A 3 -5.42 13.07 -23.08
C ASN A 3 -5.05 12.78 -21.60
N LYS A 4 -4.86 13.83 -20.85
CA LYS A 4 -4.47 13.74 -19.45
C LYS A 4 -5.48 12.94 -18.61
N GLN A 5 -6.76 13.12 -18.88
CA GLN A 5 -7.82 12.44 -18.13
C GLN A 5 -7.84 10.94 -18.39
N SER A 6 -7.62 10.53 -19.63
CA SER A 6 -7.57 9.11 -19.98
C SER A 6 -6.39 8.41 -19.33
N LEU A 7 -5.25 9.06 -19.33
CA LEU A 7 -4.05 8.52 -18.70
C LEU A 7 -4.21 8.43 -17.19
N TYR A 8 -4.79 9.46 -16.58
CA TYR A 8 -5.09 9.48 -15.15
C TYR A 8 -5.99 8.31 -14.75
N LYS A 9 -7.06 8.11 -15.52
CA LYS A 9 -7.99 7.02 -15.27
C LYS A 9 -7.31 5.66 -15.34
N TRP A 10 -6.47 5.49 -16.36
CA TRP A 10 -5.72 4.25 -16.52
C TRP A 10 -4.80 3.99 -15.33
N LEU A 11 -4.08 5.01 -14.89
CA LEU A 11 -3.20 4.89 -13.73
C LEU A 11 -3.97 4.54 -12.46
N TYR A 12 -5.09 5.20 -12.25
CA TYR A 12 -5.93 4.94 -11.10
C TYR A 12 -6.39 3.49 -11.09
N GLU A 13 -6.96 3.04 -12.19
CA GLU A 13 -7.47 1.68 -12.29
C GLU A 13 -6.35 0.63 -12.18
N THR A 14 -5.18 0.96 -12.67
CA THR A 14 -4.06 0.03 -12.67
C THR A 14 -3.47 -0.15 -11.27
N TYR A 15 -3.34 0.92 -10.50
CA TYR A 15 -2.60 0.90 -9.25
C TYR A 15 -3.44 1.00 -7.99
N GLU A 16 -4.73 1.24 -8.11
CA GLU A 16 -5.60 1.43 -6.95
C GLU A 16 -5.53 0.25 -5.97
N ASN A 17 -5.61 -0.96 -6.50
CA ASN A 17 -5.60 -2.16 -5.65
C ASN A 17 -4.28 -2.34 -4.92
N ASP A 18 -3.17 -2.07 -5.59
CA ASP A 18 -1.86 -2.17 -4.97
C ASP A 18 -1.69 -1.13 -3.87
N LEU A 19 -2.15 0.08 -4.13
CA LEU A 19 -2.12 1.14 -3.12
C LEU A 19 -2.98 0.78 -1.92
N PHE A 20 -4.16 0.25 -2.16
CA PHE A 20 -5.04 -0.16 -1.07
C PHE A 20 -4.42 -1.27 -0.23
N SER A 21 -3.89 -2.29 -0.89
CA SER A 21 -3.25 -3.43 -0.20
C SER A 21 -2.08 -2.99 0.67
N TYR A 22 -1.27 -2.09 0.14
CA TYR A 22 -0.12 -1.58 0.86
C TYR A 22 -0.55 -0.68 2.03
N GLY A 23 -1.49 0.23 1.77
CA GLY A 23 -1.89 1.22 2.76
C GLY A 23 -2.64 0.64 3.94
N ILE A 24 -3.48 -0.37 3.70
CA ILE A 24 -4.28 -0.93 4.78
C ILE A 24 -3.41 -1.59 5.86
N ALA A 25 -2.23 -2.05 5.48
CA ALA A 25 -1.30 -2.69 6.41
C ALA A 25 -0.78 -1.74 7.48
N PHE A 26 -0.85 -0.43 7.24
CA PHE A 26 -0.43 0.57 8.23
C PHE A 26 -1.43 0.78 9.36
N GLY A 27 -2.57 0.12 9.32
CA GLY A 27 -3.57 0.23 10.37
C GLY A 27 -4.43 1.47 10.32
N ILE A 28 -4.54 2.07 9.15
CA ILE A 28 -5.40 3.23 8.93
C ILE A 28 -6.82 2.74 8.57
N SER A 29 -7.83 3.52 8.94
CA SER A 29 -9.20 3.15 8.60
C SER A 29 -9.41 3.16 7.08
N LYS A 30 -10.38 2.38 6.63
CA LYS A 30 -10.68 2.29 5.21
C LYS A 30 -11.02 3.65 4.61
N GLU A 31 -11.84 4.44 5.31
CA GLU A 31 -12.26 5.75 4.83
C GLU A 31 -11.06 6.70 4.68
N LEU A 32 -10.21 6.73 5.68
CA LEU A 32 -9.02 7.58 5.62
C LEU A 32 -8.05 7.11 4.54
N LEU A 33 -7.96 5.80 4.35
CA LEU A 33 -7.11 5.26 3.31
C LEU A 33 -7.63 5.62 1.91
N GLU A 34 -8.92 5.52 1.70
CA GLU A 34 -9.51 5.91 0.43
C GLU A 34 -9.26 7.39 0.13
N ASP A 35 -9.40 8.25 1.14
CA ASP A 35 -9.08 9.66 1.01
C ASP A 35 -7.61 9.89 0.68
N ALA A 36 -6.74 9.14 1.35
CA ALA A 36 -5.30 9.25 1.11
C ALA A 36 -4.93 8.84 -0.32
N ILE A 37 -5.51 7.75 -0.81
CA ILE A 37 -5.29 7.30 -2.18
C ILE A 37 -5.78 8.34 -3.17
N HIS A 38 -6.95 8.88 -2.91
CA HIS A 38 -7.53 9.92 -3.76
C HIS A 38 -6.61 11.15 -3.81
N ASP A 39 -6.09 11.56 -2.67
CA ASP A 39 -5.17 12.69 -2.60
C ASP A 39 -3.88 12.43 -3.37
N VAL A 40 -3.35 11.21 -3.31
CA VAL A 40 -2.15 10.85 -4.05
C VAL A 40 -2.38 11.00 -5.55
N PHE A 41 -3.50 10.49 -6.05
CA PHE A 41 -3.82 10.58 -7.47
C PHE A 41 -4.15 12.00 -7.90
N LEU A 42 -4.81 12.77 -7.05
CA LEU A 42 -5.09 14.16 -7.34
C LEU A 42 -3.79 14.95 -7.48
N HIS A 43 -2.86 14.70 -6.56
CA HIS A 43 -1.55 15.33 -6.60
C HIS A 43 -0.81 14.96 -7.90
N LEU A 44 -0.86 13.69 -8.28
CA LEU A 44 -0.27 13.23 -9.52
C LEU A 44 -0.91 13.91 -10.74
N TYR A 45 -2.23 14.06 -10.73
CA TYR A 45 -2.97 14.68 -11.81
C TYR A 45 -2.51 16.12 -12.04
N GLU A 46 -2.17 16.82 -10.97
CA GLU A 46 -1.72 18.21 -11.03
C GLU A 46 -0.27 18.36 -11.47
N ARG A 47 0.48 17.26 -11.52
CA ARG A 47 1.89 17.29 -11.89
C ARG A 47 2.10 17.13 -13.37
N GLU A 48 3.34 17.35 -13.81
CA GLU A 48 3.71 17.25 -15.21
C GLU A 48 3.62 15.82 -15.73
N HIS A 49 3.22 15.69 -16.98
CA HIS A 49 2.99 14.42 -17.65
C HIS A 49 4.17 13.47 -17.65
N LYS A 50 5.39 13.97 -17.70
CA LYS A 50 6.56 13.10 -17.79
C LYS A 50 6.77 12.23 -16.58
N LEU A 51 6.19 12.59 -15.44
CA LEU A 51 6.23 11.73 -14.27
C LEU A 51 5.31 10.52 -14.41
N TRP A 52 4.29 10.63 -15.26
CA TRP A 52 3.29 9.61 -15.44
C TRP A 52 3.82 8.42 -16.25
N GLU A 53 4.90 8.61 -16.97
CA GLU A 53 5.52 7.58 -17.81
C GLU A 53 6.74 6.95 -17.15
N SER A 54 6.97 7.27 -15.90
CA SER A 54 8.10 6.72 -15.16
C SER A 54 7.98 5.21 -15.03
N GLN A 55 9.11 4.51 -15.24
CA GLN A 55 9.15 3.06 -15.08
C GLN A 55 8.88 2.63 -13.64
N ASN A 56 9.11 3.55 -12.71
CA ASN A 56 8.90 3.27 -11.28
C ASN A 56 7.65 3.94 -10.74
N MET A 57 6.64 4.14 -11.59
CA MET A 57 5.41 4.81 -11.21
C MET A 57 4.76 4.15 -10.01
N LYS A 58 4.70 2.83 -10.00
CA LYS A 58 4.10 2.10 -8.86
C LYS A 58 4.78 2.49 -7.55
N PHE A 59 6.10 2.42 -7.50
CA PHE A 59 6.82 2.72 -6.27
C PHE A 59 6.78 4.19 -5.91
N TYR A 60 6.72 5.05 -6.90
CA TYR A 60 6.49 6.47 -6.66
C TYR A 60 5.16 6.69 -5.95
N LEU A 61 4.10 6.07 -6.45
CA LEU A 61 2.76 6.20 -5.86
C LEU A 61 2.71 5.58 -4.47
N LEU A 62 3.33 4.41 -4.28
CA LEU A 62 3.38 3.78 -2.96
C LEU A 62 4.10 4.66 -1.95
N ASN A 63 5.19 5.28 -2.36
CA ASN A 63 5.93 6.18 -1.48
C ASN A 63 5.12 7.43 -1.13
N CYS A 64 4.42 7.99 -2.10
CA CYS A 64 3.53 9.13 -1.85
C CYS A 64 2.44 8.75 -0.87
N LEU A 65 1.87 7.56 -1.03
CA LEU A 65 0.83 7.08 -0.13
C LEU A 65 1.37 6.90 1.28
N LYS A 66 2.54 6.30 1.43
CA LYS A 66 3.16 6.11 2.74
C LYS A 66 3.35 7.46 3.44
N ASN A 67 3.86 8.45 2.72
CA ASN A 67 4.06 9.78 3.28
C ASN A 67 2.73 10.40 3.70
N ARG A 68 1.69 10.23 2.90
CA ARG A 68 0.37 10.76 3.22
C ARG A 68 -0.21 10.09 4.47
N ILE A 69 -0.07 8.76 4.57
CA ILE A 69 -0.53 8.01 5.72
C ILE A 69 0.19 8.47 6.99
N ARG A 70 1.50 8.68 6.90
CA ARG A 70 2.27 9.17 8.04
C ARG A 70 1.76 10.52 8.52
N THR A 71 1.44 11.40 7.58
CA THR A 71 0.89 12.71 7.92
C THR A 71 -0.47 12.59 8.60
N ILE A 72 -1.33 11.73 8.08
CA ILE A 72 -2.66 11.50 8.66
C ILE A 72 -2.53 10.95 10.08
N LYS A 73 -1.67 9.97 10.28
CA LYS A 73 -1.47 9.36 11.59
C LYS A 73 -0.91 10.36 12.61
N LYS A 74 -0.01 11.21 12.17
CA LYS A 74 0.49 12.28 13.04
C LYS A 74 -0.64 13.16 13.54
N LYS A 75 -1.53 13.56 12.65
CA LYS A 75 -2.65 14.41 13.02
C LYS A 75 -3.63 13.71 13.94
N GLU A 76 -3.97 12.46 13.65
CA GLU A 76 -4.91 11.71 14.45
C GLU A 76 -4.42 11.48 15.87
N MET A 77 -3.16 11.16 16.01
CA MET A 77 -2.58 10.84 17.31
C MET A 77 -2.19 12.08 18.07
N ASN A 78 -2.26 13.23 17.45
CA ASN A 78 -1.84 14.51 18.03
C ASN A 78 -0.46 14.36 18.63
N THR A 79 0.43 13.67 17.93
CA THR A 79 1.65 13.25 18.55
C THR A 79 2.84 14.00 18.07
N GLU A 80 3.46 14.58 19.04
CA GLU A 80 4.85 14.92 19.00
C GLU A 80 5.74 13.69 19.01
N PHE A 81 5.13 12.49 19.10
CA PHE A 81 5.86 11.24 19.20
C PHE A 81 6.38 10.71 17.90
N LEU A 82 5.83 11.17 16.79
CA LEU A 82 6.36 10.77 15.50
C LEU A 82 7.28 11.85 15.02
N GLU A 83 8.51 11.77 15.47
CA GLU A 83 9.53 12.66 14.93
C GLU A 83 9.71 12.40 13.45
N GLU A 84 10.01 13.44 12.72
CA GLU A 84 10.33 13.31 11.32
C GLU A 84 11.49 12.35 11.16
N GLY A 85 11.30 11.32 10.37
CA GLY A 85 12.31 10.29 10.20
C GLY A 85 12.20 9.14 11.16
N SER A 86 11.23 9.17 12.08
CA SER A 86 10.98 8.04 12.95
C SER A 86 10.43 6.88 12.14
N ASP A 87 11.06 5.73 12.25
CA ASP A 87 10.61 4.51 11.58
C ASP A 87 9.61 3.73 12.41
N ASN A 88 9.07 4.34 13.46
CA ASN A 88 8.09 3.70 14.32
C ASN A 88 6.72 3.74 13.67
N TYR A 89 6.39 2.71 12.97
CA TYR A 89 5.07 2.53 12.39
C TYR A 89 4.69 1.06 12.46
N SER A 90 3.39 0.81 12.46
CA SER A 90 2.87 -0.55 12.42
C SER A 90 2.65 -0.96 10.97
N PHE A 91 3.02 -2.17 10.64
CA PHE A 91 2.75 -2.72 9.32
C PHE A 91 2.38 -4.18 9.49
N LEU A 92 1.10 -4.49 9.32
CA LEU A 92 0.56 -5.83 9.54
C LEU A 92 -0.06 -6.36 8.27
N ILE A 93 0.33 -7.55 7.89
CA ILE A 93 -0.21 -8.21 6.71
C ILE A 93 -1.24 -9.23 7.18
N GLU A 94 -2.47 -9.08 6.69
CA GLU A 94 -3.51 -10.07 6.97
C GLU A 94 -3.47 -11.18 5.92
N VAL A 95 -3.50 -12.40 6.41
CA VAL A 95 -3.47 -13.56 5.55
C VAL A 95 -4.89 -14.09 5.44
N ASN A 96 -5.71 -13.32 4.74
CA ASN A 96 -7.12 -13.66 4.67
C ASN A 96 -7.51 -13.93 3.26
N GLY A 97 -7.24 -14.69 2.59
CA GLY A 97 -7.78 -14.52 1.29
C GLY A 97 -7.46 -15.54 0.26
N PHE A 98 -7.06 -16.63 0.73
CA PHE A 98 -6.94 -17.68 -0.23
C PHE A 98 -8.30 -18.35 -0.38
N GLU A 99 -9.06 -17.86 -1.29
CA GLU A 99 -10.35 -18.48 -1.63
C GLU A 99 -10.20 -19.64 -2.57
N LEU A 100 -9.20 -20.39 -2.44
CA LEU A 100 -9.11 -21.57 -3.27
C LEU A 100 -9.68 -22.74 -2.53
N ILE A 101 -10.18 -23.45 -3.02
CA ILE A 101 -11.29 -24.17 -2.83
C ILE A 101 -11.17 -25.60 -2.39
N ASP A 102 -10.20 -26.25 -2.76
CA ASP A 102 -10.08 -27.65 -2.45
C ASP A 102 -9.08 -27.82 -1.33
N GLU A 103 -9.39 -28.48 -0.30
CA GLU A 103 -8.50 -28.78 0.81
C GLU A 103 -8.39 -27.67 1.83
N GLU A 104 -9.53 -27.34 2.40
CA GLU A 104 -9.59 -26.32 3.45
C GLU A 104 -8.63 -26.57 4.60
N LYS A 105 -8.34 -27.83 4.90
CA LYS A 105 -7.46 -28.15 6.02
C LYS A 105 -6.00 -27.79 5.71
N GLU A 106 -5.53 -28.14 4.52
CA GLU A 106 -4.17 -27.80 4.12
C GLU A 106 -3.99 -26.32 4.00
N ARG A 107 -5.00 -25.64 3.47
CA ARG A 107 -4.97 -24.21 3.35
C ARG A 107 -4.95 -23.54 4.71
N ALA A 108 -5.77 -23.98 5.63
CA ALA A 108 -5.81 -23.44 6.97
C ALA A 108 -4.46 -23.61 7.65
N ALA A 109 -3.83 -24.76 7.47
CA ALA A 109 -2.50 -25.01 8.02
C ALA A 109 -1.46 -24.10 7.39
N MET A 110 -1.53 -23.92 6.07
CA MET A 110 -0.61 -23.02 5.37
C MET A 110 -0.79 -21.56 5.78
N GLN A 111 -2.04 -21.13 5.90
CA GLN A 111 -2.32 -19.77 6.35
C GLN A 111 -1.81 -19.52 7.76
N LYS A 112 -2.01 -20.48 8.63
CA LYS A 112 -1.55 -20.39 10.00
C LYS A 112 -0.04 -20.31 10.07
N GLN A 113 0.65 -21.13 9.28
CA GLN A 113 2.09 -21.13 9.22
C GLN A 113 2.63 -19.82 8.64
N LEU A 114 2.01 -19.35 7.58
CA LEU A 114 2.39 -18.08 6.95
C LEU A 114 2.19 -16.92 7.91
N LYS A 115 1.06 -16.89 8.60
CA LYS A 115 0.78 -15.87 9.59
C LYS A 115 1.85 -15.87 10.68
N LYS A 116 2.20 -17.06 11.15
CA LYS A 116 3.22 -17.20 12.18
C LYS A 116 4.57 -16.67 11.71
N MET A 117 4.93 -16.96 10.47
CA MET A 117 6.16 -16.45 9.88
C MET A 117 6.14 -14.93 9.79
N LEU A 118 5.03 -14.36 9.29
CA LEU A 118 4.91 -12.92 9.16
C LEU A 118 4.91 -12.22 10.51
N ASP A 119 4.27 -12.81 11.51
CA ASP A 119 4.23 -12.23 12.86
C ASP A 119 5.61 -12.22 13.52
N SER A 120 6.52 -13.10 13.11
CA SER A 120 7.87 -13.12 13.64
C SER A 120 8.76 -12.03 13.06
N LEU A 121 8.31 -11.36 12.00
CA LEU A 121 9.08 -10.31 11.36
C LEU A 121 8.80 -8.95 12.03
N THR A 122 9.75 -8.03 11.86
CA THR A 122 9.50 -6.65 12.26
C THR A 122 8.55 -6.00 11.26
N ASP A 123 7.98 -4.87 11.65
CA ASP A 123 7.12 -4.10 10.75
C ASP A 123 7.83 -3.75 9.46
N ARG A 124 9.06 -3.34 9.57
CA ARG A 124 9.88 -2.97 8.43
C ARG A 124 10.14 -4.14 7.50
N GLN A 125 10.36 -5.32 8.07
CA GLN A 125 10.57 -6.54 7.29
C GLN A 125 9.28 -6.94 6.58
N ARG A 126 8.13 -6.83 7.27
CA ARG A 126 6.85 -7.12 6.63
C ARG A 126 6.56 -6.16 5.49
N GLU A 127 6.89 -4.91 5.67
CA GLU A 127 6.74 -3.92 4.60
C GLU A 127 7.61 -4.30 3.39
N ALA A 128 8.83 -4.71 3.63
CA ALA A 128 9.72 -5.13 2.55
C ALA A 128 9.17 -6.33 1.79
N VAL A 129 8.60 -7.29 2.50
CA VAL A 129 7.96 -8.45 1.88
C VAL A 129 6.79 -8.01 1.01
N CYS A 130 5.97 -7.12 1.52
CA CYS A 130 4.83 -6.61 0.78
C CYS A 130 5.27 -5.90 -0.51
N LEU A 131 6.27 -5.04 -0.41
CA LEU A 131 6.78 -4.30 -1.56
C LEU A 131 7.36 -5.25 -2.61
N ARG A 132 8.03 -6.29 -2.17
CA ARG A 132 8.57 -7.29 -3.08
C ARG A 132 7.46 -8.04 -3.81
N TYR A 133 6.41 -8.38 -3.09
CA TYR A 133 5.24 -9.02 -3.67
C TYR A 133 4.59 -8.13 -4.72
N LEU A 134 4.39 -6.87 -4.39
CA LEU A 134 3.78 -5.91 -5.31
C LEU A 134 4.65 -5.66 -6.53
N GLN A 135 5.96 -5.68 -6.37
CA GLN A 135 6.89 -5.55 -7.48
C GLN A 135 6.72 -6.69 -8.48
N LYS A 136 6.61 -7.92 -7.98
CA LYS A 136 6.47 -9.09 -8.84
C LYS A 136 5.12 -9.19 -9.51
N ARG A 137 4.11 -8.58 -8.91
CA ARG A 137 2.75 -8.70 -9.39
C ARG A 137 2.53 -8.13 -10.79
N ASP A 138 3.38 -7.21 -11.19
CA ASP A 138 3.32 -6.59 -12.49
C ASP A 138 4.09 -7.37 -13.56
N GLY A 139 4.55 -8.48 -13.20
CA GLY A 139 5.37 -9.38 -13.99
C GLY A 139 5.23 -9.43 -15.45
#